data_548c5c01fc69c890ca772cc9f3725420
#
_entry.id   548c5c01fc69c890ca772cc9f3725420
#
_cell.length_a   1.000
_cell.length_b   1.000
_cell.length_c   1.000
_cell.angle_alpha   90.00
_cell.angle_beta   90.00
_cell.angle_gamma   90.00
#
_symmetry.space_group_name_H-M   'P 1'
#
loop_
_entity.id
_entity.type
_entity.pdbx_description
1 polymer ?
#
loop_
_entity_poly.entity_id
_entity_poly.type
_entity_poly.pdbx_seq_one_letter_code
_entity_poly.pdbx_strand_id
1 'polypeptide(L)'
;TINNSYSTTDVQGACDSYTWIDGNTYTTSNNTASFMLSSMTGCDSLVTLDLTIDNSLTGTDTQNACDSYTWIDGVTYTSSNSSATILLTASGGCDSLVTLDLTIGNSNTGTDTQTACDSYTWVDGNTYTVSNNSATWILTNAAGCDSTVTLDLTITNSNSGTDTQTAC
;
A
#
# COMPACT_ATOMS: atom_id res chain seq x y z
N THR A 1 -61.47 -7.96 33.19
CA THR A 1 -60.08 -7.48 32.93
C THR A 1 -59.90 -7.48 31.45
N ILE A 2 -59.71 -6.30 30.80
CA ILE A 2 -59.39 -6.22 29.39
C ILE A 2 -57.87 -6.36 29.30
N ASN A 3 -57.40 -7.44 28.72
CA ASN A 3 -55.99 -7.67 28.47
C ASN A 3 -55.68 -7.21 27.01
N ASN A 4 -54.82 -6.22 26.85
CA ASN A 4 -54.42 -5.75 25.55
C ASN A 4 -53.19 -6.49 25.07
N SER A 5 -53.24 -7.02 23.85
CA SER A 5 -52.04 -7.46 23.13
C SER A 5 -51.22 -6.23 22.73
N TYR A 6 -49.92 -6.35 22.78
CA TYR A 6 -48.98 -5.28 22.47
C TYR A 6 -48.12 -5.67 21.28
N SER A 7 -47.79 -4.71 20.42
CA SER A 7 -46.83 -4.90 19.33
C SER A 7 -45.65 -3.97 19.52
N THR A 8 -44.44 -4.48 19.31
CA THR A 8 -43.18 -3.69 19.42
C THR A 8 -42.20 -4.10 18.32
N THR A 9 -41.26 -3.22 18.04
CA THR A 9 -40.17 -3.50 17.14
C THR A 9 -38.90 -3.68 17.96
N ASP A 10 -38.16 -4.74 17.66
CA ASP A 10 -36.83 -5.02 18.19
C ASP A 10 -35.80 -4.58 17.14
N VAL A 11 -35.07 -3.50 17.43
CA VAL A 11 -34.09 -2.91 16.50
C VAL A 11 -32.71 -3.41 16.87
N GLN A 12 -32.06 -4.10 15.94
CA GLN A 12 -30.76 -4.74 16.14
C GLN A 12 -29.79 -4.39 15.00
N GLY A 13 -28.51 -4.27 15.34
CA GLY A 13 -27.40 -4.17 14.40
C GLY A 13 -26.34 -5.23 14.72
N ALA A 14 -25.86 -5.95 13.72
CA ALA A 14 -24.84 -6.96 13.92
C ALA A 14 -23.92 -7.08 12.70
N CYS A 15 -22.78 -7.74 12.91
CA CYS A 15 -21.83 -8.04 11.86
C CYS A 15 -21.97 -9.48 11.41
N ASP A 16 -22.06 -9.68 10.09
CA ASP A 16 -22.10 -10.97 9.40
C ASP A 16 -23.33 -11.83 9.73
N SER A 17 -23.73 -11.94 10.98
CA SER A 17 -24.89 -12.71 11.39
C SER A 17 -25.44 -12.30 12.76
N TYR A 18 -26.72 -12.57 12.96
CA TYR A 18 -27.44 -12.35 14.22
C TYR A 18 -28.44 -13.49 14.48
N THR A 19 -28.38 -14.09 15.66
CA THR A 19 -29.37 -15.07 16.08
C THR A 19 -30.45 -14.41 16.93
N TRP A 20 -31.69 -14.39 16.45
CA TRP A 20 -32.79 -13.71 17.10
C TRP A 20 -33.55 -14.62 18.07
N ILE A 21 -34.55 -14.06 18.79
CA ILE A 21 -35.36 -14.78 19.80
C ILE A 21 -36.19 -15.92 19.22
N ASP A 22 -36.44 -15.94 17.90
CA ASP A 22 -37.13 -17.03 17.19
C ASP A 22 -36.26 -18.27 16.97
N GLY A 23 -34.95 -18.18 17.35
CA GLY A 23 -33.97 -19.25 17.19
C GLY A 23 -33.33 -19.30 15.80
N ASN A 24 -33.72 -18.42 14.87
CA ASN A 24 -33.13 -18.34 13.55
C ASN A 24 -31.91 -17.43 13.52
N THR A 25 -30.90 -17.80 12.70
CA THR A 25 -29.73 -16.97 12.42
C THR A 25 -29.92 -16.29 11.07
N TYR A 26 -29.86 -14.97 11.10
CA TYR A 26 -29.97 -14.09 9.94
C TYR A 26 -28.59 -13.64 9.50
N THR A 27 -28.28 -13.78 8.22
CA THR A 27 -27.01 -13.32 7.59
C THR A 27 -27.21 -12.13 6.68
N THR A 28 -28.42 -11.62 6.61
CA THR A 28 -28.79 -10.41 5.87
C THR A 28 -29.78 -9.58 6.69
N SER A 29 -29.83 -8.28 6.43
CA SER A 29 -30.81 -7.38 7.06
C SER A 29 -32.24 -7.91 6.88
N ASN A 30 -33.06 -7.80 7.93
CA ASN A 30 -34.43 -8.30 7.93
C ASN A 30 -35.34 -7.40 8.77
N ASN A 31 -36.46 -6.96 8.20
CA ASN A 31 -37.47 -6.15 8.86
C ASN A 31 -38.87 -6.75 8.82
N THR A 32 -38.99 -8.06 8.53
CA THR A 32 -40.26 -8.74 8.37
C THR A 32 -40.46 -9.91 9.32
N ALA A 33 -39.38 -10.42 9.92
CA ALA A 33 -39.47 -11.52 10.88
C ALA A 33 -40.23 -11.05 12.11
N SER A 34 -41.11 -11.92 12.62
CA SER A 34 -41.91 -11.64 13.80
C SER A 34 -41.98 -12.86 14.72
N PHE A 35 -42.04 -12.59 16.00
CA PHE A 35 -42.12 -13.62 17.04
C PHE A 35 -43.20 -13.27 18.07
N MET A 36 -43.99 -14.27 18.43
CA MET A 36 -45.03 -14.12 19.42
C MET A 36 -44.51 -14.49 20.80
N LEU A 37 -44.48 -13.52 21.70
CA LEU A 37 -44.19 -13.74 23.10
C LEU A 37 -45.51 -14.02 23.85
N SER A 38 -45.63 -15.23 24.38
CA SER A 38 -46.79 -15.59 25.17
C SER A 38 -46.63 -15.15 26.64
N SER A 39 -47.62 -14.43 27.14
CA SER A 39 -47.67 -13.98 28.54
C SER A 39 -48.41 -15.02 29.40
N MET A 40 -47.94 -15.22 30.65
CA MET A 40 -48.63 -16.06 31.65
C MET A 40 -50.05 -15.60 31.98
N THR A 41 -50.42 -14.36 31.61
CA THR A 41 -51.75 -13.78 31.80
C THR A 41 -52.66 -13.87 30.57
N GLY A 42 -52.21 -14.54 29.52
CA GLY A 42 -53.00 -14.83 28.32
C GLY A 42 -53.01 -13.66 27.28
N CYS A 43 -52.13 -12.68 27.39
CA CYS A 43 -51.98 -11.63 26.38
C CYS A 43 -50.68 -11.81 25.64
N ASP A 44 -50.77 -12.17 24.38
CA ASP A 44 -49.60 -12.36 23.55
C ASP A 44 -49.09 -11.00 23.01
N SER A 45 -47.77 -10.84 22.95
CA SER A 45 -47.14 -9.67 22.38
C SER A 45 -46.39 -10.04 21.11
N LEU A 46 -46.70 -9.32 20.01
CA LEU A 46 -46.00 -9.51 18.73
C LEU A 46 -44.75 -8.63 18.72
N VAL A 47 -43.60 -9.25 18.56
CA VAL A 47 -42.32 -8.54 18.34
C VAL A 47 -41.93 -8.68 16.87
N THR A 48 -41.65 -7.57 16.20
CA THR A 48 -41.13 -7.54 14.82
C THR A 48 -39.70 -7.17 14.86
N LEU A 49 -38.84 -7.92 14.16
CA LEU A 49 -37.42 -7.64 14.03
C LEU A 49 -37.20 -6.50 13.04
N ASP A 50 -36.32 -5.57 13.39
CA ASP A 50 -35.72 -4.58 12.49
C ASP A 50 -34.19 -4.72 12.59
N LEU A 51 -33.63 -5.58 11.76
CA LEU A 51 -32.24 -6.00 11.81
C LEU A 51 -31.47 -5.41 10.64
N THR A 52 -30.39 -4.72 10.97
CA THR A 52 -29.36 -4.33 10.01
C THR A 52 -28.14 -5.25 10.17
N ILE A 53 -27.75 -5.94 9.10
CA ILE A 53 -26.51 -6.70 9.02
C ILE A 53 -25.53 -5.94 8.14
N ASP A 54 -24.40 -5.59 8.73
CA ASP A 54 -23.20 -5.15 8.03
C ASP A 54 -22.23 -6.33 7.89
N ASN A 55 -21.47 -6.39 6.79
CA ASN A 55 -20.57 -7.51 6.56
C ASN A 55 -19.11 -7.10 6.77
N SER A 56 -18.34 -8.00 7.37
CA SER A 56 -16.89 -7.92 7.37
C SER A 56 -16.36 -8.01 5.94
N LEU A 57 -15.34 -7.22 5.63
CA LEU A 57 -14.72 -7.17 4.29
C LEU A 57 -13.28 -7.65 4.37
N THR A 58 -12.81 -8.20 3.25
CA THR A 58 -11.38 -8.46 3.04
C THR A 58 -10.91 -7.64 1.86
N GLY A 59 -9.71 -7.09 1.95
CA GLY A 59 -9.12 -6.29 0.88
C GLY A 59 -7.62 -6.50 0.77
N THR A 60 -7.06 -6.06 -0.35
CA THR A 60 -5.62 -6.02 -0.57
C THR A 60 -5.21 -4.58 -0.82
N ASP A 61 -4.21 -4.11 -0.10
CA ASP A 61 -3.55 -2.82 -0.30
C ASP A 61 -2.25 -3.06 -1.08
N THR A 62 -2.27 -2.71 -2.37
CA THR A 62 -1.12 -2.91 -3.26
C THR A 62 -0.27 -1.64 -3.31
N GLN A 63 1.00 -1.75 -2.91
CA GLN A 63 1.93 -0.64 -2.82
C GLN A 63 3.25 -0.96 -3.54
N ASN A 64 3.84 0.08 -4.14
CA ASN A 64 5.17 0.02 -4.73
C ASN A 64 6.01 1.15 -4.13
N ALA A 65 7.19 0.83 -3.63
CA ALA A 65 8.07 1.82 -3.03
C ALA A 65 9.54 1.49 -3.29
N CYS A 66 10.41 2.47 -3.04
CA CYS A 66 11.85 2.30 -3.16
C CYS A 66 12.50 2.27 -1.78
N ASP A 67 13.36 1.28 -1.56
CA ASP A 67 14.16 1.07 -0.36
C ASP A 67 13.35 0.75 0.91
N SER A 68 12.28 1.47 1.18
CA SER A 68 11.42 1.21 2.33
C SER A 68 10.03 1.80 2.17
N TYR A 69 9.07 1.23 2.90
CA TYR A 69 7.70 1.70 2.99
C TYR A 69 7.15 1.51 4.40
N THR A 70 6.58 2.55 4.98
CA THR A 70 5.87 2.44 6.27
C THR A 70 4.39 2.30 6.01
N TRP A 71 3.83 1.15 6.40
CA TRP A 71 2.43 0.84 6.19
C TRP A 71 1.54 1.38 7.33
N ILE A 72 0.23 1.25 7.17
CA ILE A 72 -0.78 1.73 8.15
C ILE A 72 -0.71 1.02 9.50
N ASP A 73 -0.05 -0.14 9.59
CA ASP A 73 0.24 -0.86 10.84
C ASP A 73 1.37 -0.20 11.65
N GLY A 74 2.01 0.83 11.11
CA GLY A 74 3.14 1.54 11.71
C GLY A 74 4.49 0.83 11.53
N VAL A 75 4.53 -0.30 10.82
CA VAL A 75 5.78 -1.05 10.54
C VAL A 75 6.42 -0.53 9.25
N THR A 76 7.75 -0.35 9.30
CA THR A 76 8.55 -0.01 8.11
C THR A 76 9.14 -1.28 7.52
N TYR A 77 8.76 -1.56 6.28
CA TYR A 77 9.21 -2.69 5.49
C TYR A 77 10.36 -2.26 4.57
N THR A 78 11.45 -3.01 4.55
CA THR A 78 12.62 -2.79 3.68
C THR A 78 12.75 -3.86 2.61
N SER A 79 11.77 -4.74 2.51
CA SER A 79 11.66 -5.78 1.50
C SER A 79 10.19 -5.99 1.13
N SER A 80 9.94 -6.52 -0.06
CA SER A 80 8.60 -6.88 -0.51
C SER A 80 7.89 -7.79 0.48
N ASN A 81 6.61 -7.56 0.69
CA ASN A 81 5.78 -8.30 1.65
C ASN A 81 4.35 -8.44 1.12
N SER A 82 3.85 -9.68 1.09
CA SER A 82 2.47 -10.00 0.67
C SER A 82 1.68 -10.75 1.75
N SER A 83 2.09 -10.66 3.01
CA SER A 83 1.51 -11.44 4.11
C SER A 83 1.14 -10.61 5.35
N ALA A 84 1.60 -9.37 5.44
CA ALA A 84 1.22 -8.51 6.55
C ALA A 84 -0.27 -8.18 6.46
N THR A 85 -0.95 -8.21 7.59
CA THR A 85 -2.39 -7.94 7.67
C THR A 85 -2.69 -6.97 8.79
N ILE A 86 -3.72 -6.16 8.60
CA ILE A 86 -4.28 -5.28 9.63
C ILE A 86 -5.80 -5.40 9.67
N LEU A 87 -6.34 -5.36 10.86
CA LEU A 87 -7.78 -5.32 11.09
C LEU A 87 -8.22 -3.85 11.25
N LEU A 88 -9.11 -3.40 10.41
CA LEU A 88 -9.70 -2.06 10.44
C LEU A 88 -11.17 -2.16 10.81
N THR A 89 -11.60 -1.38 11.81
CA THR A 89 -13.02 -1.29 12.16
C THR A 89 -13.72 -0.32 11.20
N ALA A 90 -14.69 -0.82 10.45
CA ALA A 90 -15.52 -0.02 9.55
C ALA A 90 -16.50 0.86 10.34
N SER A 91 -17.11 1.85 9.66
CA SER A 91 -18.10 2.76 10.27
C SER A 91 -19.34 2.06 10.82
N GLY A 92 -19.69 0.87 10.32
CA GLY A 92 -20.76 0.01 10.84
C GLY A 92 -20.34 -0.87 12.03
N GLY A 93 -19.07 -0.77 12.50
CA GLY A 93 -18.54 -1.56 13.61
C GLY A 93 -18.04 -2.95 13.22
N CYS A 94 -18.15 -3.34 11.94
CA CYS A 94 -17.64 -4.61 11.45
C CYS A 94 -16.19 -4.50 11.04
N ASP A 95 -15.40 -5.47 11.44
CA ASP A 95 -13.97 -5.47 11.15
C ASP A 95 -13.69 -5.86 9.70
N SER A 96 -12.71 -5.17 9.10
CA SER A 96 -12.24 -5.44 7.74
C SER A 96 -10.78 -5.86 7.79
N LEU A 97 -10.47 -7.03 7.25
CA LEU A 97 -9.10 -7.53 7.16
C LEU A 97 -8.46 -7.02 5.87
N VAL A 98 -7.41 -6.23 6.00
CA VAL A 98 -6.61 -5.74 4.87
C VAL A 98 -5.27 -6.46 4.85
N THR A 99 -4.90 -6.99 3.69
CA THR A 99 -3.60 -7.64 3.45
C THR A 99 -2.73 -6.70 2.61
N LEU A 100 -1.51 -6.50 3.04
CA LEU A 100 -0.51 -5.75 2.27
C LEU A 100 0.00 -6.60 1.10
N ASP A 101 0.10 -5.97 -0.08
CA ASP A 101 0.81 -6.50 -1.25
C ASP A 101 1.85 -5.45 -1.68
N LEU A 102 3.03 -5.51 -1.06
CA LEU A 102 4.10 -4.54 -1.18
C LEU A 102 5.23 -5.06 -2.05
N THR A 103 5.56 -4.29 -3.08
CA THR A 103 6.79 -4.48 -3.85
C THR A 103 7.80 -3.39 -3.49
N ILE A 104 8.98 -3.78 -3.01
CA ILE A 104 10.11 -2.89 -2.76
C ILE A 104 11.15 -3.07 -3.87
N GLY A 105 11.40 -1.98 -4.61
CA GLY A 105 12.57 -1.82 -5.47
C GLY A 105 13.72 -1.20 -4.67
N ASN A 106 14.97 -1.46 -5.07
CA ASN A 106 16.12 -0.88 -4.40
C ASN A 106 16.77 0.18 -5.30
N SER A 107 17.17 1.30 -4.71
CA SER A 107 18.08 2.25 -5.33
C SER A 107 19.48 1.63 -5.39
N ASN A 108 20.23 1.95 -6.44
CA ASN A 108 21.58 1.43 -6.65
C ASN A 108 22.57 2.58 -6.77
N THR A 109 23.82 2.29 -6.46
CA THR A 109 24.95 3.17 -6.77
C THR A 109 25.87 2.47 -7.77
N GLY A 110 26.45 3.24 -8.70
CA GLY A 110 27.37 2.72 -9.69
C GLY A 110 28.46 3.73 -10.02
N THR A 111 29.48 3.25 -10.72
CA THR A 111 30.57 4.10 -11.24
C THR A 111 30.59 3.95 -12.75
N ASP A 112 30.62 5.08 -13.45
CA ASP A 112 30.84 5.13 -14.89
C ASP A 112 32.29 5.52 -15.14
N THR A 113 33.12 4.56 -15.53
CA THR A 113 34.56 4.74 -15.75
C THR A 113 34.79 5.05 -17.22
N GLN A 114 35.36 6.23 -17.50
CA GLN A 114 35.63 6.73 -18.83
C GLN A 114 37.06 7.20 -18.98
N THR A 115 37.60 7.06 -20.20
CA THR A 115 38.91 7.63 -20.58
C THR A 115 38.76 8.36 -21.90
N ALA A 116 39.21 9.60 -21.95
CA ALA A 116 39.12 10.40 -23.15
C ALA A 116 40.35 11.28 -23.35
N CYS A 117 40.58 11.76 -24.62
CA CYS A 117 41.61 12.73 -24.94
C CYS A 117 41.01 14.11 -24.95
N ASP A 118 41.66 15.05 -24.26
CA ASP A 118 41.37 16.48 -24.20
C ASP A 118 40.04 16.85 -23.56
N SER A 119 38.93 16.19 -23.90
CA SER A 119 37.62 16.48 -23.33
C SER A 119 36.66 15.30 -23.43
N TYR A 120 35.66 15.27 -22.54
CA TYR A 120 34.58 14.31 -22.52
C TYR A 120 33.26 14.96 -22.08
N THR A 121 32.21 14.78 -22.85
CA THR A 121 30.87 15.22 -22.44
C THR A 121 30.10 14.05 -21.85
N TRP A 122 29.73 14.18 -20.58
CA TRP A 122 29.07 13.13 -19.83
C TRP A 122 27.53 13.20 -19.94
N VAL A 123 26.86 12.24 -19.34
CA VAL A 123 25.37 12.13 -19.35
C VAL A 123 24.67 13.32 -18.67
N ASP A 124 25.34 14.03 -17.78
CA ASP A 124 24.86 15.26 -17.14
C ASP A 124 24.84 16.50 -18.08
N GLY A 125 25.32 16.34 -19.31
CA GLY A 125 25.42 17.40 -20.31
C GLY A 125 26.65 18.31 -20.16
N ASN A 126 27.48 18.10 -19.14
CA ASN A 126 28.69 18.87 -18.92
C ASN A 126 29.89 18.31 -19.69
N THR A 127 30.74 19.22 -20.20
CA THR A 127 31.99 18.84 -20.85
C THR A 127 33.16 19.05 -19.87
N TYR A 128 33.86 17.96 -19.59
CA TYR A 128 35.01 17.91 -18.70
C TYR A 128 36.31 17.96 -19.52
N THR A 129 37.22 18.86 -19.19
CA THR A 129 38.55 18.99 -19.83
C THR A 129 39.67 18.53 -18.93
N VAL A 130 39.36 18.10 -17.72
CA VAL A 130 40.25 17.51 -16.71
C VAL A 130 39.60 16.27 -16.12
N SER A 131 40.45 15.36 -15.62
CA SER A 131 39.95 14.16 -14.93
C SER A 131 39.02 14.53 -13.79
N ASN A 132 37.95 13.76 -13.61
CA ASN A 132 36.89 13.98 -12.61
C ASN A 132 36.42 12.64 -12.05
N ASN A 133 36.37 12.52 -10.71
CA ASN A 133 35.89 11.34 -10.00
C ASN A 133 34.80 11.65 -8.95
N SER A 134 34.16 12.79 -9.08
CA SER A 134 33.18 13.29 -8.10
C SER A 134 31.84 13.73 -8.68
N ALA A 135 31.76 13.90 -10.01
CA ALA A 135 30.48 14.24 -10.63
C ALA A 135 29.51 13.08 -10.50
N THR A 136 28.28 13.39 -10.15
CA THR A 136 27.21 12.39 -9.96
C THR A 136 26.01 12.73 -10.83
N TRP A 137 25.30 11.69 -11.26
CA TRP A 137 24.06 11.78 -12.00
C TRP A 137 23.04 10.79 -11.48
N ILE A 138 21.77 11.20 -11.43
CA ILE A 138 20.69 10.31 -10.98
C ILE A 138 20.00 9.73 -12.21
N LEU A 139 19.92 8.40 -12.24
CA LEU A 139 19.20 7.62 -13.24
C LEU A 139 18.12 6.81 -12.56
N THR A 140 16.93 6.73 -13.17
CA THR A 140 15.90 5.82 -12.71
C THR A 140 16.20 4.41 -13.23
N ASN A 141 16.31 3.44 -12.33
CA ASN A 141 16.58 2.05 -12.68
C ASN A 141 15.32 1.33 -13.21
N ALA A 142 15.45 0.06 -13.62
CA ALA A 142 14.36 -0.74 -14.15
C ALA A 142 13.21 -0.99 -13.15
N ALA A 143 13.46 -0.88 -11.85
CA ALA A 143 12.45 -0.96 -10.79
C ALA A 143 11.74 0.37 -10.52
N GLY A 144 12.09 1.44 -11.24
CA GLY A 144 11.54 2.78 -11.05
C GLY A 144 12.20 3.56 -9.91
N CYS A 145 13.27 3.03 -9.29
CA CYS A 145 13.98 3.68 -8.20
C CYS A 145 15.19 4.47 -8.69
N ASP A 146 15.46 5.57 -8.04
CA ASP A 146 16.60 6.41 -8.38
C ASP A 146 17.92 5.71 -8.06
N SER A 147 18.86 5.78 -9.01
CA SER A 147 20.19 5.21 -8.89
C SER A 147 21.22 6.31 -9.12
N THR A 148 22.20 6.43 -8.22
CA THR A 148 23.25 7.41 -8.34
C THR A 148 24.45 6.79 -9.06
N VAL A 149 24.86 7.42 -10.19
CA VAL A 149 26.06 7.06 -10.92
C VAL A 149 27.11 8.12 -10.67
N THR A 150 28.32 7.69 -10.29
CA THR A 150 29.49 8.59 -10.12
C THR A 150 30.41 8.45 -11.32
N LEU A 151 30.80 9.55 -11.91
CA LEU A 151 31.79 9.57 -12.98
C LEU A 151 33.17 9.29 -12.42
N ASP A 152 33.91 8.40 -13.08
CA ASP A 152 35.34 8.16 -12.88
C ASP A 152 36.05 8.39 -14.23
N LEU A 153 36.40 9.67 -14.51
CA LEU A 153 36.92 10.12 -15.79
C LEU A 153 38.41 10.38 -15.72
N THR A 154 39.14 9.76 -16.60
CA THR A 154 40.55 10.07 -16.87
C THR A 154 40.66 10.84 -18.19
N ILE A 155 41.15 12.09 -18.13
CA ILE A 155 41.49 12.87 -19.32
C ILE A 155 43.02 12.79 -19.55
N THR A 156 43.38 12.42 -20.79
CA THR A 156 44.75 12.48 -21.29
C THR A 156 44.86 13.59 -22.31
N ASN A 157 45.82 14.48 -22.13
CA ASN A 157 45.97 15.61 -23.04
C ASN A 157 46.81 15.23 -24.26
N SER A 158 46.38 15.68 -25.45
CA SER A 158 47.17 15.54 -26.65
C SER A 158 48.38 16.45 -26.59
N ASN A 159 49.57 15.92 -26.91
CA ASN A 159 50.81 16.70 -27.02
C ASN A 159 50.99 17.11 -28.47
N SER A 160 51.07 18.43 -28.73
CA SER A 160 51.53 18.93 -30.01
C SER A 160 53.08 18.95 -30.00
N GLY A 161 53.67 17.88 -30.54
CA GLY A 161 55.11 17.88 -30.82
C GLY A 161 55.41 18.61 -32.12
N THR A 162 56.24 19.64 -32.10
CA THR A 162 56.85 20.23 -33.32
C THR A 162 58.04 19.36 -33.72
N ASP A 163 57.91 18.57 -34.78
CA ASP A 163 59.05 17.90 -35.40
C ASP A 163 59.83 18.92 -36.24
N THR A 164 60.94 19.42 -35.72
CA THR A 164 61.86 20.27 -36.47
C THR A 164 62.81 19.34 -37.23
N GLN A 165 62.44 19.00 -38.46
CA GLN A 165 63.38 18.37 -39.38
C GLN A 165 64.30 19.47 -39.94
N THR A 166 65.56 19.43 -39.57
CA THR A 166 66.67 20.15 -40.24
C THR A 166 67.07 19.33 -41.46
N ALA A 167 66.67 19.77 -42.63
CA ALA A 167 67.22 19.25 -43.87
C ALA A 167 68.70 19.78 -44.03
N CYS A 168 69.63 18.88 -44.29
CA CYS A 168 70.98 19.15 -44.75
C CYS A 168 71.03 19.46 -46.24
#